data_03cda37f7135670c6f51aef419437884
#
_entry.id   03cda37f7135670c6f51aef419437884
#
_cell.length_a   1.000
_cell.length_b   1.000
_cell.length_c   1.000
_cell.angle_alpha   90.00
_cell.angle_beta   90.00
_cell.angle_gamma   90.00
#
_symmetry.space_group_name_H-M   'P 1'
#
loop_
_entity.id
_entity.type
_entity.pdbx_description
1 polymer ?
#
loop_
_entity_poly.entity_id
_entity_poly.type
_entity_poly.pdbx_seq_one_letter_code
_entity_poly.pdbx_strand_id
1 'polypeptide(L)'
;MAVCGRFHYHNYIRFLETAGVLNRFHYAARLSVKGKNLGLPETKVVNGFLKEYAVHLHARLLGERWRVPTHAFFHDWWQRHALRHWSRANILHTMLHGNNRLLIARAHQDGSLVIGEPVNSHPDDLHNLLNEEHQHLGISSRREADCIEQRLSDEALTCDYLLAGSQFVADSFARHGFPAGKIQVIPYGVDLRYFSPLTDADRQGKARDLKVRKFRVICVAQIVPRKGHTYLLEAWKQLKLPDAELLFIGRVSDSMRPVLARYEGLFTHIPHVPNHSLRKYYCTSDVFVLPSIEDGFAYVCAEAMACGLPVITTVNTGAAELLDPGTDGYKVPIRSATAIAEKIELLYRNRQQALEMGCAAELKARAEMGWDRYADRLIAFYRQIFKVGSHQKES
;
A
#
# COMPACT_ATOMS: atom_id res chain seq x y z
N MET A 1 -5.90 -2.17 -19.35
CA MET A 1 -5.63 -1.67 -18.00
C MET A 1 -5.26 -0.19 -18.08
N ALA A 2 -5.71 0.64 -17.14
CA ALA A 2 -5.44 2.07 -17.12
C ALA A 2 -5.08 2.55 -15.71
N VAL A 3 -3.92 3.21 -15.56
CA VAL A 3 -3.41 3.67 -14.26
C VAL A 3 -2.80 5.06 -14.39
N CYS A 4 -3.38 6.06 -13.73
CA CYS A 4 -2.86 7.41 -13.75
C CYS A 4 -1.90 7.64 -12.57
N GLY A 5 -0.64 7.28 -12.73
CA GLY A 5 0.38 7.42 -11.70
C GLY A 5 1.31 6.22 -11.61
N ARG A 6 2.18 6.24 -10.58
CA ARG A 6 3.12 5.16 -10.31
C ARG A 6 2.61 4.30 -9.17
N PHE A 7 2.09 3.12 -9.50
CA PHE A 7 1.57 2.15 -8.54
C PHE A 7 2.27 0.79 -8.69
N HIS A 8 1.76 -0.21 -8.01
CA HIS A 8 2.33 -1.56 -7.95
C HIS A 8 2.20 -2.37 -9.24
N TYR A 9 1.45 -1.91 -10.26
CA TYR A 9 1.25 -2.62 -11.53
C TYR A 9 2.56 -3.08 -12.20
N HIS A 10 3.64 -2.35 -12.02
CA HIS A 10 4.95 -2.71 -12.60
C HIS A 10 5.50 -4.03 -12.08
N ASN A 11 5.02 -4.52 -10.95
CA ASN A 11 5.43 -5.80 -10.39
C ASN A 11 4.72 -6.99 -11.05
N TYR A 12 3.49 -6.80 -11.53
CA TYR A 12 2.68 -7.91 -12.03
C TYR A 12 2.22 -7.79 -13.50
N ILE A 13 2.28 -6.61 -14.12
CA ILE A 13 1.73 -6.38 -15.47
C ILE A 13 2.31 -7.34 -16.52
N ARG A 14 3.58 -7.74 -16.40
CA ARG A 14 4.23 -8.70 -17.28
C ARG A 14 3.60 -10.09 -17.20
N PHE A 15 3.10 -10.51 -16.03
CA PHE A 15 2.41 -11.79 -15.91
C PHE A 15 1.07 -11.79 -16.64
N LEU A 16 0.36 -10.65 -16.66
CA LEU A 16 -0.86 -10.50 -17.47
C LEU A 16 -0.55 -10.59 -18.97
N GLU A 17 0.57 -10.02 -19.41
CA GLU A 17 1.02 -10.14 -20.79
C GLU A 17 1.39 -11.57 -21.15
N THR A 18 2.20 -12.24 -20.34
CA THR A 18 2.58 -13.65 -20.54
C THR A 18 1.37 -14.58 -20.58
N ALA A 19 0.34 -14.30 -19.79
CA ALA A 19 -0.91 -15.06 -19.79
C ALA A 19 -1.85 -14.71 -20.96
N GLY A 20 -1.45 -13.77 -21.85
CA GLY A 20 -2.25 -13.36 -23.02
C GLY A 20 -3.54 -12.60 -22.69
N VAL A 21 -3.70 -12.10 -21.45
CA VAL A 21 -4.91 -11.38 -21.02
C VAL A 21 -4.77 -9.86 -21.08
N LEU A 22 -3.58 -9.33 -21.38
CA LEU A 22 -3.34 -7.90 -21.52
C LEU A 22 -3.53 -7.45 -22.97
N ASN A 23 -4.58 -6.66 -23.23
CA ASN A 23 -4.79 -6.02 -24.51
C ASN A 23 -3.94 -4.75 -24.65
N ARG A 24 -4.10 -3.78 -23.72
CA ARG A 24 -3.35 -2.50 -23.74
C ARG A 24 -3.16 -1.98 -22.31
N PHE A 25 -2.02 -1.31 -22.10
CA PHE A 25 -1.68 -0.69 -20.84
C PHE A 25 -1.48 0.82 -21.02
N HIS A 26 -2.38 1.60 -20.40
CA HIS A 26 -2.30 3.05 -20.33
C HIS A 26 -1.78 3.45 -18.94
N TYR A 27 -0.73 4.27 -18.90
CA TYR A 27 -0.20 4.78 -17.64
C TYR A 27 0.34 6.20 -17.78
N ALA A 28 0.63 6.85 -16.66
CA ALA A 28 1.30 8.15 -16.63
C ALA A 28 2.52 8.09 -15.72
N ALA A 29 3.72 8.17 -16.31
CA ALA A 29 4.97 8.25 -15.55
C ALA A 29 6.00 9.07 -16.34
N ARG A 30 6.90 9.77 -15.63
CA ARG A 30 7.98 10.53 -16.28
C ARG A 30 8.92 9.59 -17.05
N LEU A 31 9.47 10.06 -18.16
CA LEU A 31 10.40 9.29 -18.98
C LEU A 31 11.70 8.92 -18.24
N SER A 32 12.13 9.76 -17.28
CA SER A 32 13.27 9.51 -16.40
C SER A 32 13.04 8.38 -15.39
N VAL A 33 11.79 8.13 -15.04
CA VAL A 33 11.38 6.95 -14.29
C VAL A 33 11.20 5.86 -15.32
N LYS A 34 12.31 5.22 -15.68
CA LYS A 34 12.40 4.22 -16.72
C LYS A 34 11.27 3.18 -16.61
N GLY A 35 10.18 3.40 -17.36
CA GLY A 35 9.25 2.37 -17.77
C GLY A 35 9.89 1.41 -18.79
N LYS A 36 11.21 1.47 -18.94
CA LYS A 36 11.98 0.71 -19.94
C LYS A 36 12.02 -0.79 -19.70
N ASN A 37 11.47 -1.30 -18.58
CA ASN A 37 11.47 -2.74 -18.32
C ASN A 37 10.15 -3.23 -17.71
N LEU A 38 9.01 -2.79 -18.23
CA LEU A 38 7.74 -3.43 -17.90
C LEU A 38 7.65 -4.86 -18.48
N GLY A 39 8.57 -5.23 -19.40
CA GLY A 39 8.52 -6.51 -20.10
C GLY A 39 7.33 -6.61 -21.07
N LEU A 40 6.85 -5.46 -21.57
CA LEU A 40 5.70 -5.37 -22.47
C LEU A 40 6.14 -4.94 -23.88
N PRO A 41 5.46 -5.42 -24.94
CA PRO A 41 5.61 -4.88 -26.29
C PRO A 41 5.24 -3.39 -26.35
N GLU A 42 6.03 -2.58 -27.04
CA GLU A 42 5.79 -1.13 -27.18
C GLU A 42 4.42 -0.82 -27.77
N THR A 43 3.91 -1.68 -28.64
CA THR A 43 2.59 -1.55 -29.28
C THR A 43 1.43 -1.64 -28.30
N LYS A 44 1.64 -2.24 -27.14
CA LYS A 44 0.63 -2.37 -26.09
C LYS A 44 0.71 -1.29 -24.99
N VAL A 45 1.70 -0.40 -25.05
CA VAL A 45 1.99 0.56 -23.98
C VAL A 45 1.72 1.99 -24.42
N VAL A 46 0.92 2.72 -23.65
CA VAL A 46 0.61 4.14 -23.87
C VAL A 46 0.98 4.93 -22.60
N ASN A 47 2.01 5.77 -22.71
CA ASN A 47 2.46 6.60 -21.59
C ASN A 47 2.06 8.07 -21.75
N GLY A 48 1.17 8.55 -20.89
CA GLY A 48 0.76 9.94 -20.80
C GLY A 48 1.74 10.84 -20.02
N PHE A 49 3.04 10.69 -20.26
CA PHE A 49 4.13 11.33 -19.50
C PHE A 49 4.06 12.87 -19.45
N LEU A 50 3.52 13.51 -20.48
CA LEU A 50 3.39 14.97 -20.55
C LEU A 50 2.58 15.52 -19.38
N LYS A 51 1.55 14.80 -18.93
CA LYS A 51 0.76 15.18 -17.74
C LYS A 51 1.64 15.28 -16.49
N GLU A 52 2.56 14.35 -16.29
CA GLU A 52 3.43 14.34 -15.10
C GLU A 52 4.40 15.53 -15.09
N TYR A 53 4.94 15.90 -16.25
CA TYR A 53 5.76 17.11 -16.37
C TYR A 53 4.95 18.40 -16.15
N ALA A 54 3.74 18.46 -16.72
CA ALA A 54 2.86 19.62 -16.56
C ALA A 54 2.42 19.83 -15.11
N VAL A 55 2.05 18.76 -14.40
CA VAL A 55 1.72 18.84 -12.96
C VAL A 55 2.90 19.34 -12.15
N HIS A 56 4.12 18.90 -12.44
CA HIS A 56 5.30 19.33 -11.71
C HIS A 56 5.68 20.79 -12.01
N LEU A 57 5.60 21.22 -13.27
CA LEU A 57 5.85 22.59 -13.66
C LEU A 57 4.83 23.52 -13.00
N HIS A 58 3.57 23.13 -13.04
CA HIS A 58 2.47 23.87 -12.39
C HIS A 58 2.70 24.00 -10.87
N ALA A 59 3.01 22.90 -10.17
CA ALA A 59 3.29 22.94 -8.74
C ALA A 59 4.51 23.83 -8.39
N ARG A 60 5.54 23.83 -9.26
CA ARG A 60 6.73 24.67 -9.10
C ARG A 60 6.45 26.17 -9.31
N LEU A 61 5.57 26.51 -10.24
CA LEU A 61 5.28 27.91 -10.60
C LEU A 61 4.22 28.55 -9.71
N LEU A 62 3.16 27.79 -9.36
CA LEU A 62 2.00 28.32 -8.65
C LEU A 62 1.91 27.83 -7.19
N GLY A 63 2.77 26.87 -6.79
CA GLY A 63 2.79 26.29 -5.45
C GLY A 63 1.72 25.21 -5.23
N GLU A 64 1.90 24.43 -4.17
CA GLU A 64 1.05 23.28 -3.81
C GLU A 64 -0.42 23.65 -3.56
N ARG A 65 -0.71 24.89 -3.17
CA ARG A 65 -2.09 25.38 -2.94
C ARG A 65 -3.01 25.28 -4.17
N TRP A 66 -2.43 25.27 -5.38
CA TRP A 66 -3.15 25.15 -6.64
C TRP A 66 -3.31 23.71 -7.13
N ARG A 67 -2.71 22.76 -6.45
CA ARG A 67 -2.74 21.34 -6.82
C ARG A 67 -4.16 20.82 -6.88
N VAL A 68 -4.95 21.08 -5.86
CA VAL A 68 -6.33 20.62 -5.73
C VAL A 68 -7.25 21.24 -6.79
N PRO A 69 -7.34 22.56 -6.97
CA PRO A 69 -8.22 23.18 -7.98
C PRO A 69 -7.92 22.71 -9.41
N THR A 70 -6.66 22.35 -9.72
CA THR A 70 -6.25 21.93 -11.07
C THR A 70 -6.19 20.42 -11.25
N HIS A 71 -6.40 19.64 -10.19
CA HIS A 71 -6.36 18.18 -10.25
C HIS A 71 -7.25 17.61 -11.34
N ALA A 72 -8.52 18.01 -11.37
CA ALA A 72 -9.48 17.58 -12.38
C ALA A 72 -9.01 17.82 -13.81
N PHE A 73 -8.49 19.04 -14.08
CA PHE A 73 -8.01 19.42 -15.41
C PHE A 73 -6.90 18.50 -15.93
N PHE A 74 -5.86 18.27 -15.13
CA PHE A 74 -4.74 17.43 -15.53
C PHE A 74 -5.14 15.96 -15.71
N HIS A 75 -6.06 15.48 -14.88
CA HIS A 75 -6.54 14.10 -14.98
C HIS A 75 -7.49 13.91 -16.15
N ASP A 76 -8.38 14.86 -16.46
CA ASP A 76 -9.22 14.82 -17.65
C ASP A 76 -8.37 14.93 -18.94
N TRP A 77 -7.29 15.70 -18.90
CA TRP A 77 -6.34 15.74 -20.02
C TRP A 77 -5.67 14.38 -20.27
N TRP A 78 -5.22 13.71 -19.19
CA TRP A 78 -4.67 12.35 -19.32
C TRP A 78 -5.69 11.36 -19.85
N GLN A 79 -6.93 11.40 -19.36
CA GLN A 79 -7.99 10.52 -19.85
C GLN A 79 -8.24 10.71 -21.36
N ARG A 80 -8.31 11.97 -21.83
CA ARG A 80 -8.46 12.27 -23.26
C ARG A 80 -7.26 11.78 -24.07
N HIS A 81 -6.05 11.85 -23.52
CA HIS A 81 -4.87 11.25 -24.16
C HIS A 81 -5.01 9.73 -24.25
N ALA A 82 -5.41 9.06 -23.17
CA ALA A 82 -5.63 7.61 -23.16
C ALA A 82 -6.72 7.19 -24.16
N LEU A 83 -7.81 7.97 -24.27
CA LEU A 83 -8.91 7.72 -25.21
C LEU A 83 -8.49 7.85 -26.69
N ARG A 84 -7.53 8.70 -27.04
CA ARG A 84 -7.00 8.76 -28.41
C ARG A 84 -6.29 7.47 -28.84
N HIS A 85 -5.81 6.71 -27.86
CA HIS A 85 -5.15 5.42 -28.05
C HIS A 85 -6.01 4.25 -27.54
N TRP A 86 -7.31 4.49 -27.38
CA TRP A 86 -8.23 3.49 -26.87
C TRP A 86 -8.30 2.26 -27.77
N SER A 87 -8.39 1.11 -27.16
CA SER A 87 -8.70 -0.12 -27.88
C SER A 87 -9.71 -0.91 -27.06
N ARG A 88 -10.77 -1.37 -27.74
CA ARG A 88 -11.83 -2.15 -27.10
C ARG A 88 -11.25 -3.40 -26.44
N ALA A 89 -11.71 -3.71 -25.25
CA ALA A 89 -11.36 -4.88 -24.46
C ALA A 89 -12.59 -5.39 -23.71
N ASN A 90 -12.57 -6.61 -23.24
CA ASN A 90 -13.67 -7.18 -22.47
C ASN A 90 -13.76 -6.58 -21.07
N ILE A 91 -12.62 -6.20 -20.50
CA ILE A 91 -12.49 -5.66 -19.16
C ILE A 91 -11.61 -4.40 -19.19
N LEU A 92 -12.09 -3.31 -18.60
CA LEU A 92 -11.29 -2.20 -18.15
C LEU A 92 -10.94 -2.41 -16.68
N HIS A 93 -9.68 -2.62 -16.36
CA HIS A 93 -9.20 -2.56 -14.96
C HIS A 93 -8.48 -1.22 -14.74
N THR A 94 -8.91 -0.45 -13.74
CA THR A 94 -8.39 0.87 -13.45
C THR A 94 -8.26 1.14 -11.95
N MET A 95 -7.19 1.85 -11.56
CA MET A 95 -7.03 2.29 -10.17
C MET A 95 -7.87 3.53 -9.90
N LEU A 96 -8.62 3.50 -8.81
CA LEU A 96 -9.53 4.56 -8.44
C LEU A 96 -8.79 5.70 -7.71
N HIS A 97 -8.83 6.88 -8.32
CA HIS A 97 -8.26 8.13 -7.77
C HIS A 97 -9.07 9.36 -8.15
N GLY A 98 -10.35 9.21 -8.47
CA GLY A 98 -11.20 10.28 -8.93
C GLY A 98 -10.83 10.82 -10.32
N ASN A 99 -10.26 9.98 -11.19
CA ASN A 99 -9.66 10.42 -12.45
C ASN A 99 -9.89 9.50 -13.65
N ASN A 100 -10.91 8.62 -13.59
CA ASN A 100 -11.15 7.61 -14.64
C ASN A 100 -12.55 7.72 -15.30
N ARG A 101 -13.35 8.69 -14.92
CA ARG A 101 -14.75 8.84 -15.37
C ARG A 101 -14.94 8.70 -16.89
N LEU A 102 -14.08 9.34 -17.69
CA LEU A 102 -14.18 9.28 -19.16
C LEU A 102 -13.82 7.89 -19.70
N LEU A 103 -12.86 7.21 -19.09
CA LEU A 103 -12.45 5.86 -19.47
C LEU A 103 -13.53 4.84 -19.09
N ILE A 104 -14.14 4.99 -17.92
CA ILE A 104 -15.24 4.14 -17.45
C ILE A 104 -16.45 4.29 -18.38
N ALA A 105 -16.85 5.53 -18.67
CA ALA A 105 -17.96 5.78 -19.60
C ALA A 105 -17.71 5.17 -20.99
N ARG A 106 -16.49 5.29 -21.50
CA ARG A 106 -16.13 4.68 -22.79
C ARG A 106 -16.15 3.16 -22.74
N ALA A 107 -15.65 2.56 -21.66
CA ALA A 107 -15.67 1.11 -21.48
C ALA A 107 -17.10 0.57 -21.48
N HIS A 108 -18.03 1.22 -20.77
CA HIS A 108 -19.45 0.84 -20.76
C HIS A 108 -20.10 1.00 -22.15
N GLN A 109 -19.80 2.07 -22.90
CA GLN A 109 -20.28 2.23 -24.27
C GLN A 109 -19.81 1.09 -25.18
N ASP A 110 -18.61 0.57 -24.96
CA ASP A 110 -18.09 -0.56 -25.72
C ASP A 110 -18.62 -1.93 -25.21
N GLY A 111 -19.41 -1.95 -24.13
CA GLY A 111 -19.93 -3.16 -23.47
C GLY A 111 -18.89 -3.91 -22.67
N SER A 112 -17.81 -3.24 -22.25
CA SER A 112 -16.76 -3.79 -21.38
C SER A 112 -17.21 -3.77 -19.92
N LEU A 113 -16.79 -4.78 -19.13
CA LEU A 113 -16.87 -4.74 -17.66
C LEU A 113 -15.79 -3.81 -17.11
N VAL A 114 -16.11 -3.11 -16.02
CA VAL A 114 -15.20 -2.20 -15.35
C VAL A 114 -14.85 -2.71 -13.97
N ILE A 115 -13.55 -2.90 -13.70
CA ILE A 115 -12.99 -3.20 -12.38
C ILE A 115 -12.31 -1.93 -11.86
N GLY A 116 -12.79 -1.42 -10.73
CA GLY A 116 -12.15 -0.35 -9.99
C GLY A 116 -11.26 -0.91 -8.87
N GLU A 117 -10.04 -0.42 -8.74
CA GLU A 117 -9.11 -0.83 -7.69
C GLU A 117 -8.86 0.32 -6.70
N PRO A 118 -9.57 0.37 -5.54
CA PRO A 118 -9.29 1.34 -4.48
C PRO A 118 -8.00 0.95 -3.72
N VAL A 119 -7.20 1.95 -3.36
CA VAL A 119 -5.89 1.74 -2.69
C VAL A 119 -6.01 1.85 -1.17
N ASN A 120 -6.95 2.66 -0.69
CA ASN A 120 -7.24 2.91 0.72
C ASN A 120 -8.70 2.54 1.03
N SER A 121 -9.10 2.63 2.30
CA SER A 121 -10.50 2.56 2.70
C SER A 121 -11.35 3.64 2.00
N HIS A 122 -12.69 3.49 2.06
CA HIS A 122 -13.61 4.48 1.49
C HIS A 122 -13.26 5.89 1.98
N PRO A 123 -13.34 6.91 1.11
CA PRO A 123 -12.93 8.28 1.46
C PRO A 123 -13.54 8.81 2.76
N ASP A 124 -14.83 8.56 3.01
CA ASP A 124 -15.50 9.03 4.23
C ASP A 124 -14.93 8.35 5.48
N ASP A 125 -14.66 7.04 5.43
CA ASP A 125 -14.06 6.32 6.55
C ASP A 125 -12.63 6.83 6.82
N LEU A 126 -11.84 7.00 5.76
CA LEU A 126 -10.50 7.56 5.85
C LEU A 126 -10.51 8.97 6.43
N HIS A 127 -11.43 9.82 5.92
CA HIS A 127 -11.60 11.20 6.37
C HIS A 127 -11.93 11.26 7.87
N ASN A 128 -12.90 10.47 8.33
CA ASN A 128 -13.30 10.43 9.73
C ASN A 128 -12.14 9.99 10.64
N LEU A 129 -11.44 8.90 10.28
CA LEU A 129 -10.28 8.43 11.03
C LEU A 129 -9.16 9.47 11.12
N LEU A 130 -8.91 10.20 10.03
CA LEU A 130 -7.86 11.22 10.00
C LEU A 130 -8.26 12.49 10.76
N ASN A 131 -9.52 12.90 10.72
CA ASN A 131 -10.00 14.04 11.52
C ASN A 131 -9.87 13.78 13.02
N GLU A 132 -10.28 12.59 13.46
CA GLU A 132 -10.09 12.18 14.85
C GLU A 132 -8.59 12.18 15.21
N GLU A 133 -7.74 11.67 14.34
CA GLU A 133 -6.30 11.62 14.59
C GLU A 133 -5.68 13.01 14.67
N HIS A 134 -6.07 13.93 13.80
CA HIS A 134 -5.63 15.32 13.84
C HIS A 134 -6.05 16.00 15.14
N GLN A 135 -7.27 15.76 15.62
CA GLN A 135 -7.75 16.27 16.90
C GLN A 135 -6.91 15.73 18.07
N HIS A 136 -6.64 14.41 18.11
CA HIS A 136 -5.80 13.79 19.14
C HIS A 136 -4.39 14.37 19.19
N LEU A 137 -3.82 14.67 18.03
CA LEU A 137 -2.47 15.22 17.93
C LEU A 137 -2.40 16.74 18.15
N GLY A 138 -3.54 17.42 18.18
CA GLY A 138 -3.60 18.89 18.20
C GLY A 138 -3.09 19.54 16.90
N ILE A 139 -3.22 18.85 15.79
CA ILE A 139 -2.79 19.29 14.46
C ILE A 139 -4.01 19.86 13.72
N SER A 140 -3.86 21.03 13.11
CA SER A 140 -4.91 21.58 12.24
C SER A 140 -5.15 20.67 11.04
N SER A 141 -6.36 20.15 10.90
CA SER A 141 -6.73 19.40 9.70
C SER A 141 -6.86 20.38 8.54
N ARG A 142 -6.02 20.21 7.51
CA ARG A 142 -6.33 20.77 6.19
C ARG A 142 -7.21 19.74 5.49
N ARG A 143 -8.47 20.07 5.22
CA ARG A 143 -9.29 19.31 4.29
C ARG A 143 -8.55 19.23 2.96
N GLU A 144 -8.05 18.05 2.62
CA GLU A 144 -7.71 17.78 1.23
C GLU A 144 -9.07 17.60 0.54
N ALA A 145 -9.38 18.53 -0.28
CA ALA A 145 -10.42 18.62 -1.29
C ALA A 145 -11.51 17.55 -1.29
N ASP A 146 -12.62 17.86 -0.63
CA ASP A 146 -13.91 17.18 -0.75
C ASP A 146 -14.25 16.75 -2.20
N CYS A 147 -13.79 17.53 -3.20
CA CYS A 147 -14.04 17.23 -4.61
C CYS A 147 -13.27 16.02 -5.16
N ILE A 148 -12.08 15.67 -4.65
CA ILE A 148 -11.31 14.49 -5.10
C ILE A 148 -11.89 13.24 -4.44
N GLU A 149 -12.21 13.33 -3.15
CA GLU A 149 -12.83 12.26 -2.37
C GLU A 149 -14.20 11.89 -2.95
N GLN A 150 -15.04 12.90 -3.24
CA GLN A 150 -16.33 12.70 -3.88
C GLN A 150 -16.20 12.04 -5.26
N ARG A 151 -15.24 12.48 -6.09
CA ARG A 151 -15.00 11.89 -7.41
C ARG A 151 -14.56 10.44 -7.31
N LEU A 152 -13.81 10.06 -6.29
CA LEU A 152 -13.39 8.68 -6.07
C LEU A 152 -14.59 7.81 -5.68
N SER A 153 -15.44 8.29 -4.77
CA SER A 153 -16.67 7.60 -4.37
C SER A 153 -17.61 7.40 -5.55
N ASP A 154 -17.82 8.46 -6.35
CA ASP A 154 -18.64 8.41 -7.56
C ASP A 154 -18.09 7.40 -8.59
N GLU A 155 -16.77 7.40 -8.80
CA GLU A 155 -16.11 6.43 -9.70
C GLU A 155 -16.31 5.00 -9.22
N ALA A 156 -16.16 4.74 -7.92
CA ALA A 156 -16.34 3.41 -7.36
C ALA A 156 -17.76 2.88 -7.65
N LEU A 157 -18.79 3.71 -7.44
CA LEU A 157 -20.18 3.34 -7.69
C LEU A 157 -20.49 3.10 -9.17
N THR A 158 -19.69 3.61 -10.11
CA THR A 158 -19.85 3.35 -11.55
C THR A 158 -19.13 2.08 -12.02
N CYS A 159 -18.34 1.42 -11.18
CA CYS A 159 -17.67 0.17 -11.53
C CYS A 159 -18.61 -1.03 -11.42
N ASP A 160 -18.41 -2.04 -12.27
CA ASP A 160 -19.15 -3.31 -12.19
C ASP A 160 -18.63 -4.18 -11.04
N TYR A 161 -17.33 -4.09 -10.75
CA TYR A 161 -16.64 -4.81 -9.68
C TYR A 161 -15.61 -3.91 -9.02
N LEU A 162 -15.29 -4.18 -7.74
CA LEU A 162 -14.12 -3.64 -7.08
C LEU A 162 -13.11 -4.75 -6.81
N LEU A 163 -11.83 -4.39 -6.91
CA LEU A 163 -10.70 -5.22 -6.51
C LEU A 163 -10.01 -4.56 -5.31
N ALA A 164 -10.22 -5.09 -4.12
CA ALA A 164 -9.63 -4.57 -2.89
C ALA A 164 -8.37 -5.34 -2.51
N GLY A 165 -7.36 -4.63 -2.00
CA GLY A 165 -6.13 -5.23 -1.50
C GLY A 165 -6.29 -5.92 -0.14
N SER A 166 -7.44 -5.72 0.55
CA SER A 166 -7.74 -6.27 1.87
C SER A 166 -9.24 -6.30 2.13
N GLN A 167 -9.67 -7.14 3.07
CA GLN A 167 -11.04 -7.17 3.55
C GLN A 167 -11.41 -5.84 4.24
N PHE A 168 -10.46 -5.24 4.97
CA PHE A 168 -10.65 -3.93 5.58
C PHE A 168 -11.09 -2.87 4.55
N VAL A 169 -10.45 -2.81 3.38
CA VAL A 169 -10.86 -1.93 2.27
C VAL A 169 -12.20 -2.37 1.70
N ALA A 170 -12.40 -3.66 1.46
CA ALA A 170 -13.65 -4.18 0.91
C ALA A 170 -14.86 -3.83 1.79
N ASP A 171 -14.74 -4.06 3.11
CA ASP A 171 -15.79 -3.75 4.08
C ASP A 171 -16.12 -2.26 4.14
N SER A 172 -15.11 -1.39 3.95
CA SER A 172 -15.35 0.05 3.93
C SER A 172 -16.23 0.47 2.74
N PHE A 173 -15.98 -0.04 1.55
CA PHE A 173 -16.82 0.24 0.37
C PHE A 173 -18.20 -0.41 0.47
N ALA A 174 -18.29 -1.61 1.04
CA ALA A 174 -19.57 -2.27 1.27
C ALA A 174 -20.48 -1.48 2.23
N ARG A 175 -19.92 -0.91 3.32
CA ARG A 175 -20.65 -0.02 4.25
C ARG A 175 -21.17 1.24 3.56
N HIS A 176 -20.51 1.72 2.52
CA HIS A 176 -20.91 2.89 1.74
C HIS A 176 -21.72 2.52 0.48
N GLY A 177 -22.35 1.34 0.46
CA GLY A 177 -23.36 0.97 -0.53
C GLY A 177 -22.87 0.23 -1.76
N PHE A 178 -21.57 -0.06 -1.88
CA PHE A 178 -21.12 -0.93 -2.98
C PHE A 178 -21.51 -2.39 -2.69
N PRO A 179 -22.08 -3.13 -3.66
CA PRO A 179 -22.54 -4.50 -3.42
C PRO A 179 -21.41 -5.43 -3.00
N ALA A 180 -21.46 -5.99 -1.78
CA ALA A 180 -20.39 -6.83 -1.23
C ALA A 180 -20.04 -8.03 -2.14
N GLY A 181 -21.04 -8.66 -2.80
CA GLY A 181 -20.81 -9.76 -3.75
C GLY A 181 -20.08 -9.37 -5.05
N LYS A 182 -19.84 -8.08 -5.27
CA LYS A 182 -19.10 -7.55 -6.41
C LYS A 182 -17.72 -6.99 -5.99
N ILE A 183 -17.28 -7.22 -4.75
CA ILE A 183 -15.96 -6.86 -4.28
C ILE A 183 -15.10 -8.13 -4.18
N GLN A 184 -14.04 -8.19 -4.96
CA GLN A 184 -13.03 -9.24 -4.88
C GLN A 184 -11.88 -8.77 -4.02
N VAL A 185 -11.49 -9.54 -3.03
CA VAL A 185 -10.28 -9.28 -2.24
C VAL A 185 -9.13 -10.12 -2.79
N ILE A 186 -8.05 -9.43 -3.17
CA ILE A 186 -6.78 -10.07 -3.56
C ILE A 186 -5.64 -9.29 -2.88
N PRO A 187 -5.04 -9.82 -1.81
CA PRO A 187 -3.90 -9.20 -1.15
C PRO A 187 -2.74 -8.99 -2.11
N TYR A 188 -2.12 -7.82 -2.06
CA TYR A 188 -1.00 -7.48 -2.92
C TYR A 188 0.23 -8.35 -2.63
N GLY A 189 1.11 -8.45 -3.63
CA GLY A 189 2.35 -9.19 -3.53
C GLY A 189 3.53 -8.39 -2.97
N VAL A 190 4.60 -9.10 -2.67
CA VAL A 190 5.92 -8.55 -2.35
C VAL A 190 6.96 -9.06 -3.36
N ASP A 191 7.99 -8.26 -3.65
CA ASP A 191 9.07 -8.70 -4.54
C ASP A 191 10.08 -9.56 -3.76
N LEU A 192 9.87 -10.86 -3.78
CA LEU A 192 10.69 -11.86 -3.09
C LEU A 192 12.14 -11.94 -3.60
N ARG A 193 12.45 -11.30 -4.73
CA ARG A 193 13.84 -11.19 -5.23
C ARG A 193 14.65 -10.17 -4.45
N TYR A 194 13.98 -9.11 -3.98
CA TYR A 194 14.59 -8.05 -3.18
C TYR A 194 14.39 -8.25 -1.69
N PHE A 195 13.22 -8.77 -1.29
CA PHE A 195 12.88 -8.99 0.11
C PHE A 195 12.93 -10.49 0.41
N SER A 196 14.00 -10.88 1.04
CA SER A 196 14.26 -12.24 1.52
C SER A 196 15.22 -12.13 2.69
N PRO A 197 15.28 -13.10 3.59
CA PRO A 197 16.31 -13.11 4.63
C PRO A 197 17.70 -13.04 4.01
N LEU A 198 18.66 -12.67 4.80
CA LEU A 198 20.07 -12.89 4.51
C LEU A 198 20.31 -14.41 4.37
N THR A 199 21.45 -14.82 3.85
CA THR A 199 21.78 -16.24 3.63
C THR A 199 21.72 -17.06 4.94
N ASP A 200 21.75 -18.39 4.85
CA ASP A 200 21.76 -19.25 6.05
C ASP A 200 22.96 -18.97 6.97
N ALA A 201 24.09 -18.57 6.40
CA ALA A 201 25.24 -18.08 7.16
C ALA A 201 24.91 -16.81 7.96
N ASP A 202 24.15 -15.87 7.35
CA ASP A 202 23.71 -14.65 8.00
C ASP A 202 22.63 -14.91 9.07
N ARG A 203 21.75 -15.91 8.86
CA ARG A 203 20.76 -16.36 9.88
C ARG A 203 21.44 -16.96 11.10
N GLN A 204 22.47 -17.82 10.90
CA GLN A 204 23.25 -18.37 12.00
C GLN A 204 24.01 -17.27 12.75
N GLY A 205 24.55 -16.28 12.06
CA GLY A 205 25.14 -15.08 12.63
C GLY A 205 24.13 -14.29 13.47
N LYS A 206 22.92 -14.05 12.94
CA LYS A 206 21.83 -13.36 13.67
C LYS A 206 21.47 -14.10 14.97
N ALA A 207 21.32 -15.42 14.93
CA ALA A 207 21.01 -16.21 16.12
C ALA A 207 22.16 -16.22 17.15
N ARG A 208 23.41 -16.27 16.70
CA ARG A 208 24.58 -16.23 17.60
C ARG A 208 24.74 -14.88 18.30
N ASP A 209 24.39 -13.78 17.63
CA ASP A 209 24.55 -12.42 18.14
C ASP A 209 23.39 -11.91 19.03
N LEU A 210 22.33 -12.70 19.21
CA LEU A 210 21.13 -12.25 19.97
C LEU A 210 21.43 -11.77 21.40
N LYS A 211 22.50 -12.30 22.02
CA LYS A 211 22.87 -11.94 23.39
C LYS A 211 23.74 -10.66 23.47
N VAL A 212 24.33 -10.26 22.36
CA VAL A 212 25.36 -9.21 22.33
C VAL A 212 24.86 -7.93 21.67
N ARG A 213 23.95 -8.04 20.70
CA ARG A 213 23.42 -6.86 20.00
C ARG A 213 22.16 -6.29 20.64
N LYS A 214 21.97 -4.99 20.48
CA LYS A 214 20.73 -4.30 20.89
C LYS A 214 19.51 -4.91 20.20
N PHE A 215 18.41 -4.98 20.95
CA PHE A 215 17.10 -5.31 20.40
C PHE A 215 16.57 -4.15 19.56
N ARG A 216 16.35 -4.36 18.27
CA ARG A 216 15.93 -3.30 17.36
C ARG A 216 14.49 -3.44 16.94
N VAL A 217 13.68 -2.43 17.27
CA VAL A 217 12.35 -2.22 16.73
C VAL A 217 12.46 -1.31 15.51
N ILE A 218 11.88 -1.68 14.38
CA ILE A 218 11.89 -0.89 13.15
C ILE A 218 10.48 -0.54 12.69
N CYS A 219 10.27 0.72 12.28
CA CYS A 219 9.09 1.17 11.57
C CYS A 219 9.51 1.85 10.27
N VAL A 220 8.98 1.39 9.16
CA VAL A 220 9.26 1.94 7.81
C VAL A 220 7.98 2.49 7.25
N ALA A 221 7.81 3.80 7.28
CA ALA A 221 6.65 4.51 6.72
C ALA A 221 6.96 6.02 6.63
N GLN A 222 6.22 6.74 5.80
CA GLN A 222 6.19 8.19 5.93
C GLN A 222 5.68 8.56 7.33
N ILE A 223 6.35 9.50 7.99
CA ILE A 223 5.95 9.97 9.32
C ILE A 223 4.89 11.06 9.14
N VAL A 224 3.65 10.60 9.05
CA VAL A 224 2.42 11.39 8.90
C VAL A 224 1.41 10.94 9.96
N PRO A 225 0.40 11.73 10.32
CA PRO A 225 -0.60 11.35 11.34
C PRO A 225 -1.20 9.96 11.10
N ARG A 226 -1.58 9.65 9.87
CA ARG A 226 -2.18 8.37 9.46
C ARG A 226 -1.36 7.14 9.86
N LYS A 227 -0.05 7.25 9.96
CA LYS A 227 0.85 6.12 10.27
C LYS A 227 1.09 5.87 11.75
N GLY A 228 0.51 6.68 12.63
CA GLY A 228 0.41 6.41 14.07
C GLY A 228 1.73 6.35 14.84
N HIS A 229 2.82 6.92 14.33
CA HIS A 229 4.15 6.87 14.97
C HIS A 229 4.14 7.33 16.43
N THR A 230 3.23 8.23 16.79
CA THR A 230 3.08 8.75 18.14
C THR A 230 2.79 7.62 19.14
N TYR A 231 1.92 6.69 18.78
CA TYR A 231 1.56 5.56 19.64
C TYR A 231 2.72 4.58 19.86
N LEU A 232 3.56 4.40 18.85
CA LEU A 232 4.79 3.63 18.99
C LEU A 232 5.82 4.35 19.89
N LEU A 233 5.92 5.68 19.78
CA LEU A 233 6.78 6.48 20.63
C LEU A 233 6.31 6.48 22.09
N GLU A 234 5.01 6.56 22.32
CA GLU A 234 4.43 6.43 23.66
C GLU A 234 4.68 5.04 24.26
N ALA A 235 4.47 3.98 23.47
CA ALA A 235 4.79 2.62 23.85
C ALA A 235 6.28 2.47 24.21
N TRP A 236 7.15 3.00 23.36
CA TRP A 236 8.59 2.95 23.57
C TRP A 236 9.04 3.68 24.81
N LYS A 237 8.46 4.86 25.11
CA LYS A 237 8.73 5.64 26.31
C LYS A 237 8.32 4.89 27.59
N GLN A 238 7.22 4.11 27.53
CA GLN A 238 6.75 3.31 28.67
C GLN A 238 7.68 2.14 28.98
N LEU A 239 8.22 1.50 27.92
CA LEU A 239 8.97 0.25 28.03
C LEU A 239 10.33 0.37 28.72
N LYS A 240 11.06 1.48 28.51
CA LYS A 240 12.40 1.73 29.09
C LYS A 240 13.33 0.51 28.98
N LEU A 241 13.36 -0.15 27.83
CA LEU A 241 14.11 -1.38 27.61
C LEU A 241 15.61 -1.11 27.58
N PRO A 242 16.43 -1.76 28.42
CA PRO A 242 17.89 -1.67 28.30
C PRO A 242 18.33 -2.38 27.01
N ASP A 243 19.44 -1.93 26.43
CA ASP A 243 20.03 -2.51 25.21
C ASP A 243 19.04 -2.69 24.06
N ALA A 244 18.15 -1.73 23.90
CA ALA A 244 17.16 -1.68 22.81
C ALA A 244 17.24 -0.34 22.06
N GLU A 245 16.80 -0.35 20.82
CA GLU A 245 16.74 0.85 19.99
C GLU A 245 15.49 0.84 19.09
N LEU A 246 14.95 2.04 18.84
CA LEU A 246 13.84 2.28 17.93
C LEU A 246 14.35 2.99 16.69
N LEU A 247 14.11 2.41 15.51
CA LEU A 247 14.52 2.94 14.22
C LEU A 247 13.31 3.32 13.37
N PHE A 248 13.22 4.58 12.96
CA PHE A 248 12.27 5.07 11.97
C PHE A 248 12.95 5.31 10.62
N ILE A 249 12.34 4.83 9.55
CA ILE A 249 12.75 5.09 8.18
C ILE A 249 11.57 5.69 7.41
N GLY A 250 11.71 6.94 6.96
CA GLY A 250 10.71 7.63 6.16
C GLY A 250 10.73 9.15 6.31
N ARG A 251 10.13 9.84 5.36
CA ARG A 251 10.05 11.31 5.39
C ARG A 251 9.07 11.79 6.44
N VAL A 252 9.43 12.83 7.13
CA VAL A 252 8.59 13.51 8.13
C VAL A 252 7.77 14.60 7.45
N SER A 253 6.44 14.59 7.63
CA SER A 253 5.60 15.73 7.25
C SER A 253 5.83 16.93 8.17
N ASP A 254 5.60 18.12 7.65
CA ASP A 254 5.79 19.34 8.44
C ASP A 254 4.88 19.37 9.69
N SER A 255 3.67 18.81 9.58
CA SER A 255 2.73 18.70 10.70
C SER A 255 3.23 17.80 11.83
N MET A 256 4.07 16.80 11.53
CA MET A 256 4.59 15.85 12.53
C MET A 256 5.89 16.32 13.19
N ARG A 257 6.60 17.31 12.63
CA ARG A 257 7.86 17.80 13.23
C ARG A 257 7.69 18.26 14.69
N PRO A 258 6.71 19.11 15.04
CA PRO A 258 6.50 19.54 16.43
C PRO A 258 6.11 18.36 17.35
N VAL A 259 5.41 17.37 16.82
CA VAL A 259 5.00 16.19 17.57
C VAL A 259 6.24 15.35 17.93
N LEU A 260 7.10 15.09 16.94
CA LEU A 260 8.32 14.29 17.13
C LEU A 260 9.33 14.95 18.09
N ALA A 261 9.41 16.27 18.10
CA ALA A 261 10.28 16.99 19.01
C ALA A 261 10.04 16.67 20.49
N ARG A 262 8.81 16.26 20.87
CA ARG A 262 8.48 15.82 22.24
C ARG A 262 9.13 14.49 22.64
N TYR A 263 9.68 13.76 21.66
CA TYR A 263 10.24 12.41 21.81
C TYR A 263 11.71 12.36 21.39
N GLU A 264 12.36 13.52 21.33
CA GLU A 264 13.77 13.61 20.96
C GLU A 264 14.64 12.70 21.83
N GLY A 265 15.61 12.02 21.23
CA GLY A 265 16.49 11.07 21.93
C GLY A 265 15.92 9.66 22.14
N LEU A 266 14.62 9.43 21.86
CA LEU A 266 14.01 8.09 22.01
C LEU A 266 14.12 7.20 20.79
N PHE A 267 14.45 7.75 19.62
CA PHE A 267 14.51 7.00 18.37
C PHE A 267 15.63 7.51 17.45
N THR A 268 16.08 6.64 16.57
CA THR A 268 16.94 6.99 15.43
C THR A 268 16.06 7.20 14.20
N HIS A 269 16.35 8.24 13.42
CA HIS A 269 15.57 8.55 12.21
C HIS A 269 16.45 8.60 10.97
N ILE A 270 16.01 7.88 9.92
CA ILE A 270 16.60 7.94 8.56
C ILE A 270 15.53 8.48 7.61
N PRO A 271 15.70 9.68 7.03
CA PRO A 271 14.64 10.33 6.24
C PRO A 271 14.24 9.58 4.97
N HIS A 272 15.20 8.87 4.37
CA HIS A 272 14.96 8.13 3.14
C HIS A 272 15.97 7.03 2.92
N VAL A 273 15.46 5.87 2.56
CA VAL A 273 16.24 4.72 2.07
C VAL A 273 15.59 4.25 0.76
N PRO A 274 16.37 4.02 -0.32
CA PRO A 274 15.83 3.39 -1.52
C PRO A 274 15.20 2.03 -1.19
N ASN A 275 14.05 1.72 -1.80
CA ASN A 275 13.26 0.52 -1.46
C ASN A 275 14.11 -0.77 -1.49
N HIS A 276 14.93 -0.97 -2.55
CA HIS A 276 15.82 -2.13 -2.67
C HIS A 276 16.88 -2.23 -1.55
N SER A 277 17.16 -1.15 -0.83
CA SER A 277 18.11 -1.11 0.27
C SER A 277 17.47 -1.34 1.64
N LEU A 278 16.12 -1.37 1.72
CA LEU A 278 15.40 -1.59 2.99
C LEU A 278 15.66 -2.97 3.56
N ARG A 279 15.90 -3.97 2.71
CA ARG A 279 16.18 -5.36 3.11
C ARG A 279 17.22 -5.45 4.22
N LYS A 280 18.33 -4.70 4.13
CA LYS A 280 19.39 -4.73 5.15
C LYS A 280 18.91 -4.26 6.53
N TYR A 281 18.00 -3.28 6.56
CA TYR A 281 17.44 -2.78 7.81
C TYR A 281 16.44 -3.75 8.40
N TYR A 282 15.57 -4.33 7.59
CA TYR A 282 14.68 -5.41 8.03
C TYR A 282 15.50 -6.57 8.61
N CYS A 283 16.43 -7.13 7.85
CA CYS A 283 17.21 -8.30 8.26
C CYS A 283 18.10 -8.07 9.51
N THR A 284 18.40 -6.82 9.86
CA THR A 284 19.19 -6.48 11.07
C THR A 284 18.32 -6.01 12.23
N SER A 285 17.00 -6.07 12.12
CA SER A 285 16.04 -5.75 13.18
C SER A 285 15.47 -7.02 13.82
N ASP A 286 14.76 -6.89 14.93
CA ASP A 286 14.15 -7.99 15.67
C ASP A 286 12.64 -8.05 15.52
N VAL A 287 11.98 -6.89 15.38
CA VAL A 287 10.55 -6.78 15.17
C VAL A 287 10.22 -5.57 14.31
N PHE A 288 9.27 -5.73 13.41
CA PHE A 288 8.69 -4.66 12.63
C PHE A 288 7.38 -4.20 13.27
N VAL A 289 7.21 -2.89 13.44
CA VAL A 289 5.99 -2.31 14.01
C VAL A 289 5.42 -1.25 13.08
N LEU A 290 4.15 -1.40 12.68
CA LEU A 290 3.43 -0.40 11.92
C LEU A 290 2.10 -0.06 12.62
N PRO A 291 2.04 1.01 13.43
CA PRO A 291 0.87 1.35 14.23
C PRO A 291 -0.13 2.23 13.47
N SER A 292 -0.33 1.99 12.17
CA SER A 292 -1.17 2.83 11.31
C SER A 292 -2.59 2.98 11.84
N ILE A 293 -3.14 4.18 11.75
CA ILE A 293 -4.55 4.47 12.01
C ILE A 293 -5.41 3.93 10.86
N GLU A 294 -4.85 4.01 9.65
CA GLU A 294 -5.40 3.44 8.44
C GLU A 294 -4.30 3.12 7.45
N ASP A 295 -4.37 1.96 6.81
CA ASP A 295 -3.56 1.61 5.64
C ASP A 295 -4.28 0.53 4.82
N GLY A 296 -4.60 0.80 3.57
CA GLY A 296 -5.35 -0.13 2.73
C GLY A 296 -4.69 -1.49 2.55
N PHE A 297 -3.33 -1.54 2.58
CA PHE A 297 -2.61 -2.82 2.56
C PHE A 297 -1.33 -2.82 3.38
N ALA A 298 -0.48 -1.76 3.28
CA ALA A 298 0.84 -1.68 3.92
C ALA A 298 1.87 -2.70 3.40
N TYR A 299 2.38 -2.51 2.19
CA TYR A 299 3.42 -3.36 1.58
C TYR A 299 4.62 -3.62 2.49
N VAL A 300 5.00 -2.64 3.30
CA VAL A 300 6.13 -2.72 4.24
C VAL A 300 5.99 -3.83 5.27
N CYS A 301 4.75 -4.23 5.63
CA CYS A 301 4.50 -5.39 6.48
C CYS A 301 4.88 -6.69 5.74
N ALA A 302 4.43 -6.86 4.50
CA ALA A 302 4.78 -8.02 3.68
C ALA A 302 6.30 -8.06 3.36
N GLU A 303 6.93 -6.90 3.14
CA GLU A 303 8.38 -6.78 2.98
C GLU A 303 9.14 -7.23 4.24
N ALA A 304 8.67 -6.83 5.42
CA ALA A 304 9.25 -7.22 6.70
C ALA A 304 9.09 -8.73 6.96
N MET A 305 7.89 -9.27 6.72
CA MET A 305 7.62 -10.72 6.80
C MET A 305 8.56 -11.49 5.87
N ALA A 306 8.68 -11.09 4.61
CA ALA A 306 9.55 -11.72 3.63
C ALA A 306 11.04 -11.68 4.02
N CYS A 307 11.45 -10.70 4.84
CA CYS A 307 12.79 -10.59 5.40
C CYS A 307 12.98 -11.35 6.73
N GLY A 308 11.95 -12.07 7.21
CA GLY A 308 12.01 -12.87 8.41
C GLY A 308 11.84 -12.08 9.71
N LEU A 309 11.01 -11.02 9.71
CA LEU A 309 10.64 -10.31 10.92
C LEU A 309 9.21 -10.64 11.36
N PRO A 310 8.98 -10.85 12.66
CA PRO A 310 7.65 -10.79 13.21
C PRO A 310 7.08 -9.37 13.05
N VAL A 311 5.79 -9.27 12.74
CA VAL A 311 5.11 -8.01 12.48
C VAL A 311 4.10 -7.70 13.58
N ILE A 312 4.15 -6.49 14.12
CA ILE A 312 3.10 -5.93 14.98
C ILE A 312 2.42 -4.82 14.18
N THR A 313 1.14 -4.96 13.88
CA THR A 313 0.38 -3.92 13.16
C THR A 313 -1.05 -3.80 13.68
N THR A 314 -1.71 -2.71 13.30
CA THR A 314 -3.08 -2.44 13.75
C THR A 314 -4.12 -3.17 12.92
N VAL A 315 -5.30 -3.39 13.49
CA VAL A 315 -6.44 -4.01 12.80
C VAL A 315 -6.94 -3.20 11.60
N ASN A 316 -6.65 -1.91 11.52
CA ASN A 316 -6.99 -1.02 10.39
C ASN A 316 -5.91 -1.00 9.30
N THR A 317 -5.06 -1.99 9.28
CA THR A 317 -4.03 -2.20 8.26
C THR A 317 -4.37 -3.45 7.47
N GLY A 318 -4.49 -3.36 6.15
CA GLY A 318 -4.85 -4.52 5.33
C GLY A 318 -3.87 -5.69 5.48
N ALA A 319 -2.59 -5.42 5.71
CA ALA A 319 -1.61 -6.47 6.00
C ALA A 319 -1.85 -7.20 7.32
N ALA A 320 -2.68 -6.68 8.24
CA ALA A 320 -3.06 -7.41 9.45
C ALA A 320 -3.79 -8.71 9.11
N GLU A 321 -4.50 -8.77 7.98
CA GLU A 321 -5.22 -9.96 7.54
C GLU A 321 -4.28 -11.10 7.17
N LEU A 322 -3.04 -10.78 6.81
CA LEU A 322 -2.00 -11.75 6.50
C LEU A 322 -1.44 -12.45 7.75
N LEU A 323 -1.66 -11.87 8.94
CA LEU A 323 -1.04 -12.37 10.16
C LEU A 323 -1.91 -13.43 10.85
N ASP A 324 -1.23 -14.50 11.28
CA ASP A 324 -1.74 -15.47 12.25
C ASP A 324 -1.20 -15.09 13.65
N PRO A 325 -2.04 -14.47 14.53
CA PRO A 325 -1.57 -13.92 15.80
C PRO A 325 -0.88 -14.97 16.66
N GLY A 326 0.32 -14.64 17.14
CA GLY A 326 1.15 -15.54 17.94
C GLY A 326 2.05 -16.48 17.13
N THR A 327 1.84 -16.60 15.79
CA THR A 327 2.62 -17.44 14.90
C THR A 327 3.63 -16.65 14.08
N ASP A 328 3.17 -15.58 13.40
CA ASP A 328 4.00 -14.78 12.50
C ASP A 328 3.94 -13.26 12.82
N GLY A 329 3.12 -12.86 13.79
CA GLY A 329 3.00 -11.48 14.24
C GLY A 329 1.86 -11.27 15.23
N TYR A 330 1.50 -10.00 15.43
CA TYR A 330 0.39 -9.60 16.30
C TYR A 330 -0.42 -8.48 15.68
N LYS A 331 -1.74 -8.53 15.92
CA LYS A 331 -2.69 -7.48 15.61
C LYS A 331 -3.03 -6.72 16.89
N VAL A 332 -2.98 -5.40 16.82
CA VAL A 332 -3.31 -4.53 17.97
C VAL A 332 -4.38 -3.52 17.58
N PRO A 333 -5.17 -3.00 18.53
CA PRO A 333 -6.08 -1.90 18.26
C PRO A 333 -5.33 -0.65 17.77
N ILE A 334 -5.98 0.17 16.96
CA ILE A 334 -5.46 1.52 16.65
C ILE A 334 -5.39 2.36 17.95
N ARG A 335 -4.48 3.33 17.96
CA ARG A 335 -4.32 4.28 19.08
C ARG A 335 -4.02 3.63 20.45
N SER A 336 -3.52 2.41 20.47
CA SER A 336 -3.21 1.69 21.73
C SER A 336 -1.70 1.54 21.93
N ALA A 337 -1.09 2.54 22.57
CA ALA A 337 0.32 2.47 22.97
C ALA A 337 0.58 1.28 23.91
N THR A 338 -0.34 0.98 24.83
CA THR A 338 -0.23 -0.14 25.77
C THR A 338 -0.18 -1.48 25.03
N ALA A 339 -1.09 -1.73 24.09
CA ALA A 339 -1.10 -2.99 23.33
C ALA A 339 0.16 -3.16 22.48
N ILE A 340 0.68 -2.07 21.91
CA ILE A 340 1.96 -2.08 21.18
C ILE A 340 3.10 -2.42 22.15
N ALA A 341 3.15 -1.78 23.31
CA ALA A 341 4.17 -2.00 24.34
C ALA A 341 4.20 -3.45 24.82
N GLU A 342 3.04 -4.03 25.15
CA GLU A 342 2.92 -5.43 25.57
C GLU A 342 3.52 -6.41 24.56
N LYS A 343 3.26 -6.20 23.26
CA LYS A 343 3.78 -7.11 22.22
C LYS A 343 5.27 -6.90 21.96
N ILE A 344 5.76 -5.68 22.03
CA ILE A 344 7.21 -5.40 21.95
C ILE A 344 7.92 -6.03 23.16
N GLU A 345 7.40 -5.86 24.37
CA GLU A 345 8.01 -6.40 25.59
C GLU A 345 8.04 -7.93 25.57
N LEU A 346 6.98 -8.57 25.12
CA LEU A 346 6.91 -10.02 24.99
C LEU A 346 8.06 -10.54 24.09
N LEU A 347 8.25 -9.93 22.90
CA LEU A 347 9.30 -10.32 21.96
C LEU A 347 10.70 -9.92 22.45
N TYR A 348 10.84 -8.83 23.19
CA TYR A 348 12.10 -8.43 23.82
C TYR A 348 12.54 -9.43 24.88
N ARG A 349 11.62 -9.86 25.75
CA ARG A 349 11.90 -10.85 26.80
C ARG A 349 12.18 -12.25 26.26
N ASN A 350 11.60 -12.59 25.12
CA ASN A 350 11.80 -13.88 24.47
C ASN A 350 12.27 -13.70 23.02
N ARG A 351 13.57 -13.39 22.84
CA ARG A 351 14.19 -13.18 21.53
C ARG A 351 14.18 -14.44 20.65
N GLN A 352 14.17 -15.63 21.26
CA GLN A 352 14.06 -16.88 20.53
C GLN A 352 12.68 -17.01 19.88
N GLN A 353 11.61 -16.69 20.61
CA GLN A 353 10.25 -16.66 20.06
C GLN A 353 10.13 -15.63 18.92
N ALA A 354 10.77 -14.46 19.06
CA ALA A 354 10.79 -13.47 17.99
C ALA A 354 11.44 -14.00 16.70
N LEU A 355 12.51 -14.77 16.82
CA LEU A 355 13.15 -15.44 15.68
C LEU A 355 12.24 -16.51 15.05
N GLU A 356 11.65 -17.37 15.85
CA GLU A 356 10.74 -18.43 15.38
C GLU A 356 9.55 -17.85 14.66
N MET A 357 8.95 -16.78 15.22
CA MET A 357 7.86 -16.03 14.62
C MET A 357 8.29 -15.37 13.29
N GLY A 358 9.49 -14.81 13.24
CA GLY A 358 10.04 -14.25 12.00
C GLY A 358 10.29 -15.31 10.93
N CYS A 359 10.73 -16.52 11.31
CA CYS A 359 10.85 -17.64 10.38
C CYS A 359 9.49 -18.08 9.82
N ALA A 360 8.46 -18.14 10.66
CA ALA A 360 7.09 -18.46 10.22
C ALA A 360 6.56 -17.40 9.26
N ALA A 361 6.80 -16.10 9.56
CA ALA A 361 6.43 -14.99 8.69
C ALA A 361 7.10 -15.09 7.30
N GLU A 362 8.38 -15.43 7.25
CA GLU A 362 9.12 -15.61 5.99
C GLU A 362 8.56 -16.78 5.16
N LEU A 363 8.35 -17.93 5.79
CA LEU A 363 7.82 -19.11 5.11
C LEU A 363 6.46 -18.80 4.46
N LYS A 364 5.58 -18.13 5.19
CA LYS A 364 4.27 -17.72 4.69
C LYS A 364 4.41 -16.70 3.54
N ALA A 365 5.25 -15.67 3.71
CA ALA A 365 5.47 -14.68 2.66
C ALA A 365 5.97 -15.32 1.36
N ARG A 366 6.90 -16.25 1.47
CA ARG A 366 7.46 -16.99 0.32
C ARG A 366 6.43 -17.89 -0.37
N ALA A 367 5.55 -18.52 0.40
CA ALA A 367 4.54 -19.44 -0.14
C ALA A 367 3.38 -18.68 -0.83
N GLU A 368 2.96 -17.51 -0.30
CA GLU A 368 1.66 -16.94 -0.61
C GLU A 368 1.70 -15.50 -1.17
N MET A 369 2.79 -14.75 -0.91
CA MET A 369 2.81 -13.30 -1.12
C MET A 369 3.63 -12.87 -2.35
N GLY A 370 4.02 -13.78 -3.25
CA GLY A 370 4.69 -13.41 -4.50
C GLY A 370 3.78 -12.65 -5.47
N TRP A 371 4.34 -11.75 -6.29
CA TRP A 371 3.59 -11.07 -7.34
C TRP A 371 3.07 -12.01 -8.42
N ASP A 372 3.68 -13.16 -8.62
CA ASP A 372 3.19 -14.24 -9.45
C ASP A 372 1.86 -14.80 -8.90
N ARG A 373 1.79 -15.07 -7.59
CA ARG A 373 0.57 -15.52 -6.92
C ARG A 373 -0.56 -14.48 -7.00
N TYR A 374 -0.22 -13.21 -6.82
CA TYR A 374 -1.18 -12.11 -7.04
C TYR A 374 -1.72 -12.14 -8.48
N ALA A 375 -0.84 -12.24 -9.47
CA ALA A 375 -1.22 -12.25 -10.88
C ALA A 375 -2.11 -13.46 -11.22
N ASP A 376 -1.80 -14.66 -10.70
CA ASP A 376 -2.62 -15.86 -10.90
C ASP A 376 -4.04 -15.68 -10.37
N ARG A 377 -4.18 -15.12 -9.14
CA ARG A 377 -5.49 -14.82 -8.53
C ARG A 377 -6.25 -13.77 -9.35
N LEU A 378 -5.56 -12.73 -9.82
CA LEU A 378 -6.14 -11.68 -10.65
C LEU A 378 -6.63 -12.21 -12.00
N ILE A 379 -5.84 -13.06 -12.67
CA ILE A 379 -6.22 -13.70 -13.92
C ILE A 379 -7.41 -14.64 -13.73
N ALA A 380 -7.45 -15.38 -12.63
CA ALA A 380 -8.59 -16.23 -12.30
C ALA A 380 -9.86 -15.40 -12.12
N PHE A 381 -9.78 -14.26 -11.41
CA PHE A 381 -10.89 -13.34 -11.24
C PHE A 381 -11.36 -12.75 -12.58
N TYR A 382 -10.47 -12.31 -13.47
CA TYR A 382 -10.85 -11.84 -14.80
C TYR A 382 -11.61 -12.91 -15.61
N ARG A 383 -11.15 -14.16 -15.57
CA ARG A 383 -11.82 -15.28 -16.24
C ARG A 383 -13.18 -15.58 -15.67
N GLN A 384 -13.33 -15.50 -14.35
CA GLN A 384 -14.59 -15.73 -13.65
C GLN A 384 -15.65 -14.71 -14.07
N ILE A 385 -15.36 -13.40 -13.96
CA ILE A 385 -16.34 -12.36 -14.29
C ILE A 385 -16.68 -12.31 -15.77
N PHE A 386 -15.71 -12.64 -16.65
CA PHE A 386 -15.96 -12.72 -18.10
C PHE A 386 -16.96 -13.81 -18.45
N LYS A 387 -16.88 -14.98 -17.84
CA LYS A 387 -17.83 -16.07 -18.04
C LYS A 387 -19.24 -15.67 -17.58
N VAL A 388 -19.37 -15.05 -16.41
CA VAL A 388 -20.66 -14.58 -15.89
C VAL A 388 -21.28 -13.53 -16.82
N GLY A 389 -20.49 -12.57 -17.30
CA GLY A 389 -20.97 -11.52 -18.20
C GLY A 389 -21.38 -12.01 -19.58
N SER A 390 -20.79 -13.13 -20.09
CA SER A 390 -21.21 -13.73 -21.36
C SER A 390 -22.58 -14.42 -21.28
N HIS A 391 -22.88 -15.10 -20.18
CA HIS A 391 -24.19 -15.76 -19.97
C HIS A 391 -25.34 -14.77 -19.77
N GLN A 392 -25.09 -13.59 -19.20
CA GLN A 392 -26.12 -12.55 -19.03
C GLN A 392 -26.49 -11.81 -20.35
N LYS A 393 -25.67 -11.92 -21.40
CA LYS A 393 -25.95 -11.32 -22.71
C LYS A 393 -26.68 -12.29 -23.67
N GLU A 394 -26.76 -13.58 -23.32
CA GLU A 394 -27.45 -14.62 -24.11
C GLU A 394 -28.85 -14.95 -23.54
N SER A 395 -29.21 -14.42 -22.38
CA SER A 395 -30.53 -14.51 -21.75
C SER A 395 -31.29 -13.18 -21.93
#